data_ce64ab2c77762e4d3c74f9b5496636c3
#
_entry.id   ce64ab2c77762e4d3c74f9b5496636c3
#
_cell.length_a   1.000
_cell.length_b   1.000
_cell.length_c   1.000
_cell.angle_alpha   90.00
_cell.angle_beta   90.00
_cell.angle_gamma   90.00
#
_symmetry.space_group_name_H-M   'P 1'
#
loop_
_entity.id
_entity.type
_entity.pdbx_description
1 polymer ?
#
loop_
_entity_poly.entity_id
_entity_poly.type
_entity_poly.pdbx_seq_one_letter_code
_entity_poly.pdbx_strand_id
1 'polypeptide(L)'
;GGVAPDGSGTGNNTAALSYEVSAAAQTTNTPKVTQLKLLFDGATDEHWLFSFLIPSDYSSGGTLRGEVKFTSATTGNAIMKGGQVTTVTDSTDDDALTFAAGDLSAAIAADATQGQTTAFTITLTTTNMLANDKCVVFIGRDPDNASDTIATDLELLALTLEYTTT
;
A
#
# COMPACT_ATOMS: atom_id res chain seq x y z
N GLY A 1 -0.38 4.45 12.75
CA GLY A 1 -1.60 4.66 11.98
C GLY A 1 -1.30 5.36 10.68
N GLY A 2 -2.05 5.05 9.64
CA GLY A 2 -1.96 5.74 8.36
C GLY A 2 -2.69 7.09 8.43
N VAL A 3 -2.22 8.04 7.66
CA VAL A 3 -2.83 9.36 7.51
C VAL A 3 -3.25 9.52 6.05
N ALA A 4 -4.49 9.94 5.85
CA ALA A 4 -4.96 10.32 4.53
C ALA A 4 -4.27 11.62 4.10
N PRO A 5 -3.73 11.71 2.87
CA PRO A 5 -3.35 12.99 2.29
C PRO A 5 -4.55 13.95 2.26
N ASP A 6 -4.31 15.25 2.35
CA ASP A 6 -5.37 16.26 2.46
C ASP A 6 -6.17 16.50 1.16
N GLY A 7 -5.81 15.81 0.09
CA GLY A 7 -6.49 15.95 -1.22
C GLY A 7 -6.25 17.29 -1.92
N SER A 8 -5.38 18.13 -1.40
CA SER A 8 -5.11 19.48 -1.93
C SER A 8 -3.96 19.48 -2.91
N GLY A 9 -4.09 18.85 -4.04
CA GLY A 9 -3.03 18.91 -5.06
C GLY A 9 -3.17 17.86 -6.14
N THR A 10 -2.64 18.16 -7.30
CA THR A 10 -2.59 17.20 -8.41
C THR A 10 -1.66 16.02 -8.02
N GLY A 11 -2.19 14.82 -8.02
CA GLY A 11 -1.45 13.61 -7.63
C GLY A 11 -1.46 13.29 -6.13
N ASN A 12 -2.25 13.98 -5.31
CA ASN A 12 -2.39 13.73 -3.87
C ASN A 12 -3.75 13.05 -3.54
N ASN A 13 -4.16 12.11 -4.36
CA ASN A 13 -5.40 11.37 -4.15
C ASN A 13 -5.22 10.31 -3.07
N THR A 14 -6.22 10.20 -2.21
CA THR A 14 -6.20 9.28 -1.07
C THR A 14 -7.08 8.08 -1.35
N ALA A 15 -6.52 6.88 -1.14
CA ALA A 15 -7.31 5.66 -1.12
C ALA A 15 -8.40 5.74 -0.04
N ALA A 16 -9.61 5.33 -0.38
CA ALA A 16 -10.72 5.35 0.56
C ALA A 16 -10.55 4.26 1.63
N LEU A 17 -10.68 4.65 2.90
CA LEU A 17 -10.76 3.70 4.01
C LEU A 17 -12.17 3.13 4.09
N SER A 18 -12.31 1.83 4.01
CA SER A 18 -13.60 1.15 4.01
C SER A 18 -13.60 -0.09 4.89
N TYR A 19 -14.80 -0.60 5.18
CA TYR A 19 -14.99 -1.83 5.93
C TYR A 19 -15.82 -2.81 5.10
N GLU A 20 -15.45 -4.08 5.17
CA GLU A 20 -16.23 -5.15 4.62
C GLU A 20 -16.59 -6.16 5.72
N VAL A 21 -17.84 -6.59 5.73
CA VAL A 21 -18.31 -7.70 6.56
C VAL A 21 -18.41 -8.93 5.68
N SER A 22 -17.78 -10.03 6.08
CA SER A 22 -17.88 -11.30 5.36
C SER A 22 -19.34 -11.67 5.11
N ALA A 23 -19.68 -12.00 3.87
CA ALA A 23 -21.03 -12.39 3.47
C ALA A 23 -21.57 -13.59 4.29
N ALA A 24 -20.73 -14.57 4.59
CA ALA A 24 -21.09 -15.70 5.44
C ALA A 24 -21.41 -15.28 6.88
N ALA A 25 -20.74 -14.24 7.40
CA ALA A 25 -20.97 -13.72 8.74
C ALA A 25 -22.26 -12.89 8.85
N GLN A 26 -22.79 -12.38 7.72
CA GLN A 26 -23.99 -11.56 7.72
C GLN A 26 -25.26 -12.36 8.01
N THR A 27 -25.29 -13.65 7.68
CA THR A 27 -26.53 -14.44 7.71
C THR A 27 -26.73 -15.25 8.97
N THR A 28 -25.71 -15.77 9.62
CA THR A 28 -25.88 -16.78 10.67
C THR A 28 -24.92 -16.69 11.85
N ASN A 29 -23.81 -15.97 11.77
CA ASN A 29 -22.76 -16.08 12.77
C ASN A 29 -22.51 -14.79 13.57
N THR A 30 -22.24 -14.98 14.85
CA THR A 30 -21.67 -13.98 15.75
C THR A 30 -20.45 -14.58 16.46
N PRO A 31 -19.30 -13.88 16.54
CA PRO A 31 -19.06 -12.53 16.00
C PRO A 31 -18.94 -12.49 14.47
N LYS A 32 -19.28 -11.36 13.88
CA LYS A 32 -19.08 -11.11 12.44
C LYS A 32 -17.61 -10.84 12.15
N VAL A 33 -17.11 -11.36 11.05
CA VAL A 33 -15.77 -11.02 10.56
C VAL A 33 -15.86 -9.70 9.78
N THR A 34 -15.22 -8.66 10.31
CA THR A 34 -15.14 -7.34 9.65
C THR A 34 -13.69 -7.10 9.26
N GLN A 35 -13.44 -6.78 8.01
CA GLN A 35 -12.12 -6.44 7.49
C GLN A 35 -12.03 -4.95 7.20
N LEU A 36 -10.95 -4.34 7.70
CA LEU A 36 -10.55 -3.00 7.29
C LEU A 36 -9.80 -3.12 5.96
N LYS A 37 -10.09 -2.24 5.02
CA LYS A 37 -9.45 -2.21 3.72
C LYS A 37 -9.20 -0.80 3.23
N LEU A 38 -8.19 -0.63 2.38
CA LEU A 38 -8.01 0.55 1.56
C LEU A 38 -8.51 0.25 0.15
N LEU A 39 -9.34 1.12 -0.38
CA LEU A 39 -9.90 0.99 -1.72
C LEU A 39 -9.13 1.93 -2.66
N PHE A 40 -8.50 1.38 -3.69
CA PHE A 40 -7.79 2.10 -4.73
C PHE A 40 -8.59 2.08 -6.03
N ASP A 41 -8.83 3.26 -6.58
CA ASP A 41 -9.55 3.45 -7.84
C ASP A 41 -8.81 2.81 -9.03
N GLY A 42 -9.58 2.33 -10.01
CA GLY A 42 -9.04 1.69 -11.21
C GLY A 42 -8.58 2.63 -12.31
N ALA A 43 -8.77 3.94 -12.16
CA ALA A 43 -8.48 4.94 -13.18
C ALA A 43 -7.67 6.14 -12.65
N THR A 44 -7.46 6.23 -11.34
CA THR A 44 -6.83 7.37 -10.69
C THR A 44 -5.72 6.89 -9.76
N ASP A 45 -4.54 7.49 -9.85
CA ASP A 45 -3.45 7.26 -8.89
C ASP A 45 -3.90 7.67 -7.49
N GLU A 46 -4.04 6.69 -6.61
CA GLU A 46 -4.38 6.89 -5.22
C GLU A 46 -3.32 6.25 -4.32
N HIS A 47 -3.10 6.83 -3.16
CA HIS A 47 -2.11 6.32 -2.21
C HIS A 47 -2.52 6.52 -0.77
N TRP A 48 -1.83 5.81 0.13
CA TRP A 48 -1.95 5.92 1.57
C TRP A 48 -0.57 6.00 2.21
N LEU A 49 -0.45 6.79 3.26
CA LEU A 49 0.81 7.04 3.96
C LEU A 49 0.84 6.38 5.33
N PHE A 50 1.99 5.81 5.67
CA PHE A 50 2.31 5.29 7.00
C PHE A 50 3.58 5.95 7.51
N SER A 51 3.60 6.35 8.77
CA SER A 51 4.77 6.92 9.43
C SER A 51 5.13 6.11 10.67
N PHE A 52 6.40 5.79 10.83
CA PHE A 52 6.92 5.02 11.96
C PHE A 52 8.40 5.32 12.19
N LEU A 53 8.92 4.90 13.36
CA LEU A 53 10.36 4.87 13.60
C LEU A 53 10.93 3.53 13.12
N ILE A 54 12.02 3.59 12.38
CA ILE A 54 12.73 2.39 11.91
C ILE A 54 13.24 1.63 13.14
N PRO A 55 12.97 0.33 13.26
CA PRO A 55 13.40 -0.46 14.42
C PRO A 55 14.91 -0.40 14.64
N SER A 56 15.33 -0.48 15.90
CA SER A 56 16.74 -0.37 16.29
C SER A 56 17.60 -1.54 15.79
N ASP A 57 16.99 -2.65 15.42
CA ASP A 57 17.63 -3.85 14.86
C ASP A 57 17.66 -3.85 13.32
N TYR A 58 17.24 -2.76 12.68
CA TYR A 58 17.30 -2.64 11.23
C TYR A 58 18.76 -2.65 10.75
N SER A 59 19.03 -3.51 9.78
CA SER A 59 20.33 -3.59 9.11
C SER A 59 20.28 -3.12 7.67
N SER A 60 19.34 -3.65 6.89
CA SER A 60 19.23 -3.32 5.47
C SER A 60 17.93 -3.80 4.83
N GLY A 61 17.69 -3.33 3.61
CA GLY A 61 16.58 -3.76 2.77
C GLY A 61 15.24 -3.22 3.23
N GLY A 62 14.24 -3.40 2.39
CA GLY A 62 12.84 -3.09 2.67
C GLY A 62 11.99 -3.73 1.59
N THR A 63 11.03 -4.54 1.99
CA THR A 63 10.06 -5.13 1.06
C THR A 63 8.66 -4.92 1.63
N LEU A 64 7.83 -4.24 0.89
CA LEU A 64 6.39 -4.22 1.18
C LEU A 64 5.79 -5.53 0.66
N ARG A 65 5.15 -6.27 1.57
CA ARG A 65 4.36 -7.45 1.24
C ARG A 65 2.91 -7.16 1.59
N GLY A 66 2.01 -7.37 0.64
CA GLY A 66 0.59 -7.14 0.87
C GLY A 66 -0.30 -8.21 0.24
N GLU A 67 -1.57 -8.14 0.62
CA GLU A 67 -2.64 -8.92 0.03
C GLU A 67 -3.72 -7.99 -0.51
N VAL A 68 -4.11 -8.22 -1.74
CA VAL A 68 -5.14 -7.47 -2.44
C VAL A 68 -6.29 -8.37 -2.87
N LYS A 69 -7.46 -7.77 -3.03
CA LYS A 69 -8.64 -8.39 -3.60
C LYS A 69 -9.27 -7.42 -4.61
N PHE A 70 -9.75 -7.95 -5.73
CA PHE A 70 -10.47 -7.15 -6.70
C PHE A 70 -11.96 -7.05 -6.33
N THR A 71 -12.56 -5.89 -6.53
CA THR A 71 -13.96 -5.64 -6.16
C THR A 71 -14.95 -6.44 -7.00
N SER A 72 -14.52 -6.90 -8.16
CA SER A 72 -15.32 -7.81 -9.01
C SER A 72 -14.44 -8.88 -9.66
N ALA A 73 -15.05 -10.00 -10.05
CA ALA A 73 -14.40 -11.00 -10.89
C ALA A 73 -14.00 -10.35 -12.22
N THR A 74 -12.73 -10.41 -12.58
CA THR A 74 -12.19 -9.76 -13.76
C THR A 74 -10.95 -10.49 -14.27
N THR A 75 -10.45 -10.08 -15.41
CA THR A 75 -9.19 -10.55 -15.98
C THR A 75 -8.27 -9.37 -16.26
N GLY A 76 -6.98 -9.59 -16.22
CA GLY A 76 -5.97 -8.56 -16.39
C GLY A 76 -5.06 -8.46 -15.18
N ASN A 77 -4.33 -7.37 -15.08
CA ASN A 77 -3.34 -7.16 -14.04
C ASN A 77 -3.53 -5.78 -13.39
N ALA A 78 -3.16 -5.66 -12.12
CA ALA A 78 -2.95 -4.38 -11.45
C ALA A 78 -1.48 -4.19 -11.11
N ILE A 79 -1.06 -2.95 -10.94
CA ILE A 79 0.29 -2.57 -10.52
C ILE A 79 0.19 -1.76 -9.22
N MET A 80 0.81 -2.27 -8.17
CA MET A 80 0.98 -1.51 -6.92
C MET A 80 2.31 -0.76 -6.95
N LYS A 81 2.34 0.40 -6.30
CA LYS A 81 3.47 1.31 -6.22
C LYS A 81 3.74 1.66 -4.77
N GLY A 82 4.99 1.64 -4.37
CA GLY A 82 5.40 1.99 -3.01
C GLY A 82 6.69 2.76 -2.98
N GLY A 83 6.90 3.51 -1.94
CA GLY A 83 8.15 4.24 -1.76
C GLY A 83 8.32 4.68 -0.32
N GLN A 84 9.52 5.12 0.01
CA GLN A 84 9.85 5.59 1.35
C GLN A 84 10.64 6.89 1.29
N VAL A 85 10.54 7.65 2.36
CA VAL A 85 11.43 8.78 2.67
C VAL A 85 11.74 8.75 4.16
N THR A 86 12.99 9.01 4.50
CA THR A 86 13.46 9.00 5.89
C THR A 86 13.97 10.36 6.31
N THR A 87 13.81 10.67 7.60
CA THR A 87 14.35 11.87 8.22
C THR A 87 15.31 11.47 9.33
N VAL A 88 16.48 12.06 9.32
CA VAL A 88 17.45 11.96 10.42
C VAL A 88 17.07 13.01 11.47
N THR A 89 16.92 12.59 12.73
CA THR A 89 16.61 13.50 13.84
C THR A 89 17.65 14.64 13.91
N ASP A 90 17.16 15.84 14.10
CA ASP A 90 17.94 17.09 14.22
C ASP A 90 18.77 17.50 12.98
N SER A 91 18.60 16.83 11.83
CA SER A 91 19.39 17.17 10.64
C SER A 91 18.58 17.29 9.34
N THR A 92 17.34 16.83 9.30
CA THR A 92 16.49 16.89 8.11
C THR A 92 15.31 17.84 8.31
N ASP A 93 15.10 18.73 7.34
CA ASP A 93 13.90 19.56 7.28
C ASP A 93 12.69 18.69 6.91
N ASP A 94 11.84 18.43 7.88
CA ASP A 94 10.67 17.54 7.74
C ASP A 94 9.62 18.15 6.78
N ASP A 95 9.57 19.48 6.66
CA ASP A 95 8.64 20.17 5.77
C ASP A 95 9.10 20.15 4.29
N ALA A 96 10.35 19.75 4.04
CA ALA A 96 10.93 19.66 2.70
C ALA A 96 10.98 18.22 2.14
N LEU A 97 10.36 17.27 2.81
CA LEU A 97 10.38 15.87 2.38
C LEU A 97 9.67 15.65 1.05
N THR A 98 10.33 14.90 0.17
CA THR A 98 9.76 14.48 -1.12
C THR A 98 10.02 13.00 -1.35
N PHE A 99 9.02 12.29 -1.86
CA PHE A 99 9.23 10.92 -2.33
C PHE A 99 9.94 10.90 -3.68
N ALA A 100 10.80 9.91 -3.88
CA ALA A 100 11.23 9.53 -5.22
C ALA A 100 10.04 8.95 -6.02
N ALA A 101 10.28 8.58 -7.28
CA ALA A 101 9.23 8.07 -8.19
C ALA A 101 8.46 6.84 -7.66
N GLY A 102 9.00 6.15 -6.66
CA GLY A 102 8.46 4.91 -6.10
C GLY A 102 8.88 3.66 -6.90
N ASP A 103 8.81 2.54 -6.22
CA ASP A 103 9.10 1.21 -6.75
C ASP A 103 7.78 0.50 -7.09
N LEU A 104 7.80 -0.38 -8.10
CA LEU A 104 6.62 -1.07 -8.59
C LEU A 104 6.61 -2.54 -8.18
N SER A 105 5.43 -3.09 -7.99
CA SER A 105 5.24 -4.55 -7.92
C SER A 105 5.44 -5.19 -9.30
N ALA A 106 5.62 -6.52 -9.32
CA ALA A 106 5.26 -7.28 -10.51
C ALA A 106 3.77 -7.14 -10.80
N ALA A 107 3.36 -7.46 -12.02
CA ALA A 107 1.96 -7.46 -12.40
C ALA A 107 1.16 -8.46 -11.52
N ILE A 108 0.12 -7.96 -10.86
CA ILE A 108 -0.75 -8.72 -9.97
C ILE A 108 -1.94 -9.18 -10.78
N ALA A 109 -1.95 -10.46 -11.16
CA ALA A 109 -3.04 -11.01 -11.93
C ALA A 109 -4.33 -11.04 -11.09
N ALA A 110 -5.42 -10.55 -11.68
CA ALA A 110 -6.74 -10.69 -11.06
C ALA A 110 -7.16 -12.16 -10.99
N ASP A 111 -7.75 -12.55 -9.88
CA ASP A 111 -8.41 -13.84 -9.79
C ASP A 111 -9.78 -13.78 -10.49
N ALA A 112 -10.04 -14.76 -11.34
CA ALA A 112 -11.34 -14.90 -12.02
C ALA A 112 -12.48 -15.19 -11.05
N THR A 113 -12.16 -15.61 -9.82
CA THR A 113 -13.11 -15.88 -8.75
C THR A 113 -13.22 -14.68 -7.84
N GLN A 114 -14.36 -14.04 -7.83
CA GLN A 114 -14.61 -12.89 -6.95
C GLN A 114 -14.35 -13.25 -5.48
N GLY A 115 -13.67 -12.36 -4.77
CA GLY A 115 -13.44 -12.48 -3.33
C GLY A 115 -12.17 -13.25 -2.94
N GLN A 116 -11.43 -13.78 -3.90
CA GLN A 116 -10.11 -14.36 -3.62
C GLN A 116 -9.04 -13.27 -3.50
N THR A 117 -8.04 -13.54 -2.67
CA THR A 117 -6.92 -12.62 -2.43
C THR A 117 -5.71 -13.04 -3.24
N THR A 118 -4.94 -12.05 -3.69
CA THR A 118 -3.66 -12.26 -4.36
C THR A 118 -2.58 -11.52 -3.59
N ALA A 119 -1.47 -12.19 -3.30
CA ALA A 119 -0.32 -11.57 -2.66
C ALA A 119 0.55 -10.81 -3.65
N PHE A 120 1.18 -9.73 -3.19
CA PHE A 120 2.16 -8.98 -3.96
C PHE A 120 3.35 -8.57 -3.09
N THR A 121 4.45 -8.18 -3.74
CA THR A 121 5.62 -7.61 -3.09
C THR A 121 6.15 -6.43 -3.89
N ILE A 122 6.71 -5.44 -3.17
CA ILE A 122 7.46 -4.32 -3.74
C ILE A 122 8.79 -4.26 -3.00
N THR A 123 9.89 -4.43 -3.71
CA THR A 123 11.22 -4.19 -3.14
C THR A 123 11.49 -2.70 -3.15
N LEU A 124 11.59 -2.10 -1.98
CA LEU A 124 11.80 -0.67 -1.83
C LEU A 124 13.26 -0.28 -2.09
N THR A 125 13.44 0.85 -2.74
CA THR A 125 14.71 1.57 -2.72
C THR A 125 14.89 2.19 -1.34
N THR A 126 15.82 1.66 -0.53
CA THR A 126 16.00 2.02 0.89
C THR A 126 17.15 3.01 1.11
N THR A 127 17.35 3.94 0.19
CA THR A 127 18.37 4.98 0.32
C THR A 127 18.14 5.80 1.60
N ASN A 128 19.20 5.94 2.40
CA ASN A 128 19.22 6.66 3.68
C ASN A 128 18.30 6.08 4.78
N MET A 129 17.85 4.86 4.65
CA MET A 129 17.09 4.19 5.68
C MET A 129 18.04 3.67 6.77
N LEU A 130 17.99 4.26 7.98
CA LEU A 130 18.83 3.89 9.11
C LEU A 130 17.98 3.57 10.34
N ALA A 131 18.50 2.70 11.21
CA ALA A 131 17.84 2.37 12.48
C ALA A 131 17.57 3.63 13.32
N ASN A 132 16.40 3.68 13.95
CA ASN A 132 15.89 4.78 14.78
C ASN A 132 15.49 6.08 14.04
N ASP A 133 15.70 6.18 12.74
CA ASP A 133 15.20 7.32 11.97
C ASP A 133 13.67 7.24 11.77
N LYS A 134 13.04 8.40 11.59
CA LYS A 134 11.63 8.43 11.16
C LYS A 134 11.55 8.06 9.68
N CYS A 135 10.65 7.18 9.35
CA CYS A 135 10.34 6.78 7.98
C CYS A 135 8.87 7.06 7.67
N VAL A 136 8.62 7.61 6.50
CA VAL A 136 7.29 7.68 5.90
C VAL A 136 7.28 6.78 4.68
N VAL A 137 6.33 5.87 4.63
CA VAL A 137 6.13 4.94 3.51
C VAL A 137 4.79 5.25 2.87
N PHE A 138 4.74 5.31 1.56
CA PHE A 138 3.48 5.27 0.84
C PHE A 138 3.25 3.92 0.16
N ILE A 139 1.99 3.57 0.01
CA ILE A 139 1.49 2.49 -0.83
C ILE A 139 0.35 3.03 -1.69
N GLY A 140 0.35 2.72 -2.97
CA GLY A 140 -0.67 3.15 -3.92
C GLY A 140 -0.86 2.15 -5.04
N ARG A 141 -1.80 2.44 -5.94
CA ARG A 141 -1.96 1.79 -7.23
C ARG A 141 -1.46 2.74 -8.32
N ASP A 142 -0.90 2.19 -9.39
CA ASP A 142 -0.42 2.92 -10.57
C ASP A 142 -1.25 2.50 -11.80
N PRO A 143 -2.52 2.98 -11.93
CA PRO A 143 -3.41 2.60 -13.03
C PRO A 143 -2.96 3.16 -14.38
N ASP A 144 -2.11 4.18 -14.40
CA ASP A 144 -1.51 4.73 -15.62
C ASP A 144 -0.39 3.86 -16.18
N ASN A 145 0.06 2.85 -15.44
CA ASN A 145 1.06 1.90 -15.89
C ASN A 145 0.51 1.03 -17.03
N ALA A 146 1.25 0.91 -18.12
CA ALA A 146 0.82 0.11 -19.29
C ALA A 146 0.55 -1.38 -18.97
N SER A 147 1.08 -1.89 -17.85
CA SER A 147 0.83 -3.25 -17.35
C SER A 147 -0.35 -3.33 -16.39
N ASP A 148 -0.90 -2.20 -15.92
CA ASP A 148 -2.17 -2.17 -15.20
C ASP A 148 -3.31 -2.12 -16.23
N THR A 149 -4.07 -3.19 -16.32
CA THR A 149 -5.08 -3.37 -17.39
C THR A 149 -6.48 -3.56 -16.83
N ILE A 150 -6.65 -3.39 -15.50
CA ILE A 150 -7.92 -3.60 -14.82
C ILE A 150 -8.55 -2.25 -14.48
N ALA A 151 -9.75 -2.01 -14.97
CA ALA A 151 -10.53 -0.80 -14.69
C ALA A 151 -11.32 -0.87 -13.37
N THR A 152 -11.36 -2.02 -12.68
CA THR A 152 -12.08 -2.15 -11.41
C THR A 152 -11.18 -1.76 -10.24
N ASP A 153 -11.81 -1.34 -9.15
CA ASP A 153 -11.10 -0.99 -7.92
C ASP A 153 -10.42 -2.19 -7.29
N LEU A 154 -9.34 -1.89 -6.57
CA LEU A 154 -8.51 -2.84 -5.87
C LEU A 154 -8.60 -2.59 -4.36
N GLU A 155 -8.81 -3.64 -3.59
CA GLU A 155 -8.87 -3.60 -2.13
C GLU A 155 -7.56 -4.11 -1.54
N LEU A 156 -6.83 -3.27 -0.80
CA LEU A 156 -5.69 -3.70 0.02
C LEU A 156 -6.19 -4.12 1.39
N LEU A 157 -5.95 -5.38 1.74
CA LEU A 157 -6.44 -6.00 2.97
C LEU A 157 -5.36 -6.11 4.05
N ALA A 158 -4.12 -6.28 3.65
CA ALA A 158 -2.97 -6.40 4.55
C ALA A 158 -1.73 -5.79 3.93
N LEU A 159 -0.87 -5.22 4.76
CA LEU A 159 0.44 -4.70 4.37
C LEU A 159 1.43 -4.89 5.51
N THR A 160 2.61 -5.38 5.17
CA THR A 160 3.75 -5.57 6.08
C THR A 160 5.01 -5.00 5.43
N LEU A 161 5.88 -4.39 6.22
CA LEU A 161 7.24 -4.06 5.82
C LEU A 161 8.17 -5.12 6.39
N GLU A 162 8.88 -5.83 5.53
CA GLU A 162 9.92 -6.80 5.85
C GLU A 162 11.31 -6.17 5.62
N TYR A 163 12.26 -6.44 6.50
CA TYR A 163 13.64 -5.94 6.42
C TYR A 163 14.62 -6.95 7.04
N THR A 164 15.91 -6.74 6.82
CA THR A 164 16.96 -7.55 7.43
C THR A 164 17.38 -6.97 8.77
N THR A 165 17.50 -7.81 9.80
CA THR A 165 17.97 -7.43 11.13
C THR A 165 19.48 -7.65 11.29
N THR A 166 20.08 -6.94 12.25
CA THR A 166 21.47 -7.15 12.70
C THR A 166 21.63 -8.39 13.55
#